data_06da12342b56526ada663ea46d3429ea
#
_entry.id   06da12342b56526ada663ea46d3429ea
#
_cell.length_a   1.000
_cell.length_b   1.000
_cell.length_c   1.000
_cell.angle_alpha   90.00
_cell.angle_beta   90.00
_cell.angle_gamma   90.00
#
_symmetry.space_group_name_H-M   'P 1'
#
loop_
_entity.id
_entity.type
_entity.pdbx_description
1 polymer ?
#
loop_
_entity_poly.entity_id
_entity_poly.type
_entity_poly.pdbx_seq_one_letter_code
_entity_poly.pdbx_strand_id
1 'polypeptide(L)'
;MQVADTLYYFDHLNKKIEAYDESMNKLHSCNITYPDSQDYWRYTIYQDRAFGTFYTILGTTLHEINIQTGKTTPKIHVNNFLSQKIIIYKGSLYSLKKRTESFTSEIPFIEKTNLK
;
A
#
# COMPACT_ATOMS: atom_id res chain seq x y z
N MET A 1 -11.11 -3.51 1.43
CA MET A 1 -10.07 -4.51 1.11
C MET A 1 -10.31 -5.77 1.91
N GLN A 2 -10.15 -6.92 1.30
CA GLN A 2 -10.55 -8.20 1.88
C GLN A 2 -9.33 -9.09 2.12
N VAL A 3 -9.25 -9.68 3.31
CA VAL A 3 -8.30 -10.75 3.64
C VAL A 3 -9.12 -11.88 4.23
N ALA A 4 -9.13 -13.04 3.55
CA ALA A 4 -10.02 -14.16 3.87
C ALA A 4 -11.49 -13.68 3.98
N ASP A 5 -12.14 -13.85 5.12
CA ASP A 5 -13.53 -13.45 5.34
C ASP A 5 -13.65 -12.07 6.04
N THR A 6 -12.57 -11.33 6.17
CA THR A 6 -12.53 -10.04 6.85
C THR A 6 -12.39 -8.90 5.85
N LEU A 7 -13.28 -7.93 5.94
CA LEU A 7 -13.22 -6.70 5.15
C LEU A 7 -12.57 -5.60 5.98
N TYR A 8 -11.50 -4.99 5.46
CA TYR A 8 -10.81 -3.89 6.08
C TYR A 8 -11.16 -2.56 5.40
N TYR A 9 -11.53 -1.58 6.22
CA TYR A 9 -11.85 -0.25 5.77
C TYR A 9 -10.85 0.74 6.35
N PHE A 10 -10.12 1.43 5.47
CA PHE A 10 -9.14 2.46 5.83
C PHE A 10 -9.80 3.82 5.72
N ASP A 11 -10.24 4.36 6.85
CA ASP A 11 -10.88 5.66 6.92
C ASP A 11 -9.84 6.72 7.28
N HIS A 12 -9.22 7.30 6.28
CA HIS A 12 -8.18 8.33 6.47
C HIS A 12 -8.77 9.64 6.98
N LEU A 13 -10.02 9.94 6.67
CA LEU A 13 -10.68 11.14 7.14
C LEU A 13 -10.87 11.12 8.65
N ASN A 14 -11.31 10.00 9.20
CA ASN A 14 -11.52 9.81 10.64
C ASN A 14 -10.33 9.13 11.33
N LYS A 15 -9.27 8.83 10.61
CA LYS A 15 -8.02 8.24 11.09
C LYS A 15 -8.23 6.90 11.79
N LYS A 16 -8.99 6.02 11.15
CA LYS A 16 -9.31 4.69 11.68
C LYS A 16 -9.13 3.61 10.63
N ILE A 17 -8.74 2.43 11.10
CA ILE A 17 -8.83 1.19 10.33
C ILE A 17 -9.87 0.32 11.04
N GLU A 18 -10.88 -0.09 10.31
CA GLU A 18 -11.97 -0.89 10.84
C GLU A 18 -12.04 -2.24 10.12
N ALA A 19 -12.27 -3.30 10.87
CA ALA A 19 -12.43 -4.65 10.33
C ALA A 19 -13.85 -5.15 10.59
N TYR A 20 -14.45 -5.74 9.55
CA TYR A 20 -15.81 -6.25 9.58
C TYR A 20 -15.85 -7.69 9.11
N ASP A 21 -16.78 -8.48 9.64
CA ASP A 21 -17.06 -9.82 9.14
C ASP A 21 -18.00 -9.79 7.93
N GLU A 22 -18.34 -10.97 7.39
CA GLU A 22 -19.23 -11.08 6.23
C GLU A 22 -20.64 -10.54 6.49
N SER A 23 -21.08 -10.52 7.74
CA SER A 23 -22.38 -9.99 8.15
C SER A 23 -22.32 -8.52 8.51
N MET A 24 -21.20 -7.85 8.23
CA MET A 24 -20.95 -6.43 8.52
C MET A 24 -20.93 -6.09 10.00
N ASN A 25 -20.61 -7.05 10.85
CA ASN A 25 -20.32 -6.80 12.26
C ASN A 25 -18.90 -6.34 12.43
N LYS A 26 -18.70 -5.26 13.20
CA LYS A 26 -17.37 -4.76 13.48
C LYS A 26 -16.61 -5.72 14.40
N LEU A 27 -15.49 -6.24 13.90
CA LEU A 27 -14.60 -7.15 14.63
C LEU A 27 -13.53 -6.41 15.41
N HIS A 28 -13.04 -5.33 14.85
CA HIS A 28 -11.85 -4.64 15.35
C HIS A 28 -11.80 -3.22 14.79
N SER A 29 -11.21 -2.31 15.57
CA SER A 29 -10.93 -0.94 15.13
C SER A 29 -9.63 -0.47 15.78
N CYS A 30 -8.81 0.24 15.04
CA CYS A 30 -7.64 0.91 15.60
C CYS A 30 -7.47 2.30 14.98
N ASN A 31 -6.69 3.15 15.66
CA ASN A 31 -6.40 4.48 15.16
C ASN A 31 -5.22 4.44 14.21
N ILE A 32 -5.33 5.15 13.09
CA ILE A 32 -4.20 5.39 12.19
C ILE A 32 -3.23 6.34 12.88
N THR A 33 -1.96 5.94 12.96
CA THR A 33 -0.91 6.74 13.62
C THR A 33 0.12 7.30 12.66
N TYR A 34 0.08 6.93 11.36
CA TYR A 34 0.97 7.55 10.40
C TYR A 34 0.54 8.99 10.10
N PRO A 35 1.49 9.86 9.65
CA PRO A 35 1.23 11.28 9.53
C PRO A 35 0.06 11.62 8.59
N ASP A 36 -0.71 12.64 8.96
CA ASP A 36 -1.67 13.25 8.06
C ASP A 36 -0.95 13.94 6.93
N SER A 37 -1.43 13.68 5.72
CA SER A 37 -1.19 14.55 4.59
C SER A 37 -2.40 15.46 4.42
N GLN A 38 -2.20 16.74 4.11
CA GLN A 38 -3.30 17.63 3.75
C GLN A 38 -4.02 17.13 2.49
N ASP A 39 -3.37 16.23 1.76
CA ASP A 39 -3.87 15.61 0.55
C ASP A 39 -4.25 14.14 0.82
N TYR A 40 -5.11 13.89 1.82
CA TYR A 40 -5.46 12.53 2.23
C TYR A 40 -6.13 11.71 1.12
N TRP A 41 -6.69 12.33 0.10
CA TRP A 41 -7.18 11.61 -1.09
C TRP A 41 -6.07 10.94 -1.90
N ARG A 42 -4.81 11.29 -1.64
CA ARG A 42 -3.64 10.66 -2.28
C ARG A 42 -3.16 9.39 -1.59
N TYR A 43 -3.74 9.07 -0.43
CA TYR A 43 -3.38 7.83 0.23
C TYR A 43 -3.88 6.66 -0.60
N THR A 44 -2.94 5.91 -1.13
CA THR A 44 -3.21 4.66 -1.82
C THR A 44 -2.78 3.53 -0.92
N ILE A 45 -3.68 2.58 -0.70
CA ILE A 45 -3.38 1.39 0.06
C ILE A 45 -3.09 0.26 -0.91
N TYR A 46 -1.90 -0.30 -0.81
CA TYR A 46 -1.49 -1.46 -1.58
C TYR A 46 -1.66 -2.71 -0.73
N GLN A 47 -2.26 -3.73 -1.30
CA GLN A 47 -2.49 -4.99 -0.60
C GLN A 47 -1.65 -6.10 -1.20
N ASP A 48 -0.87 -6.81 -0.35
CA ASP A 48 -0.31 -8.10 -0.71
C ASP A 48 -1.35 -9.17 -0.39
N ARG A 49 -2.05 -9.62 -1.42
CA ARG A 49 -3.15 -10.57 -1.23
C ARG A 49 -2.69 -11.96 -0.79
N ALA A 50 -1.46 -12.32 -1.12
CA ALA A 50 -0.94 -13.63 -0.74
C ALA A 50 -0.63 -13.71 0.76
N PHE A 51 -0.12 -12.62 1.34
CA PHE A 51 0.25 -12.57 2.76
C PHE A 51 -0.76 -11.84 3.63
N GLY A 52 -1.73 -11.17 3.03
CA GLY A 52 -2.72 -10.37 3.77
C GLY A 52 -2.13 -9.15 4.44
N THR A 53 -1.10 -8.56 3.86
CA THR A 53 -0.43 -7.37 4.39
C THR A 53 -0.81 -6.13 3.59
N PHE A 54 -0.74 -4.97 4.25
CA PHE A 54 -1.10 -3.68 3.65
C PHE A 54 0.07 -2.71 3.72
N TYR A 55 0.15 -1.86 2.71
CA TYR A 55 1.24 -0.89 2.57
C TYR A 55 0.68 0.45 2.09
N THR A 56 1.38 1.52 2.44
CA THR A 56 1.12 2.85 1.88
C THR A 56 2.44 3.58 1.66
N ILE A 57 2.41 4.62 0.84
CA ILE A 57 3.59 5.45 0.61
C ILE A 57 3.45 6.73 1.41
N LEU A 58 4.42 6.98 2.27
CA LEU A 58 4.52 8.21 3.04
C LEU A 58 5.76 8.96 2.58
N GLY A 59 5.56 10.10 1.91
CA GLY A 59 6.65 10.81 1.26
C GLY A 59 7.26 9.98 0.14
N THR A 60 8.50 9.54 0.30
CA THR A 60 9.23 8.73 -0.67
C THR A 60 9.55 7.32 -0.15
N THR A 61 8.87 6.88 0.91
CA THR A 61 9.12 5.59 1.55
C THR A 61 7.86 4.74 1.56
N LEU A 62 7.98 3.49 1.17
CA LEU A 62 6.93 2.50 1.32
C LEU A 62 6.92 1.98 2.75
N HIS A 63 5.77 2.04 3.40
CA HIS A 63 5.56 1.58 4.77
C HIS A 63 4.58 0.42 4.79
N GLU A 64 4.86 -0.59 5.60
CA GLU A 64 3.90 -1.63 5.93
C GLU A 64 3.00 -1.12 7.06
N ILE A 65 1.70 -1.36 6.92
CA ILE A 65 0.71 -0.93 7.90
C ILE A 65 0.37 -2.12 8.80
N ASN A 66 0.51 -1.94 10.10
CA ASN A 66 0.01 -2.91 11.08
C ASN A 66 -1.47 -2.63 11.30
N ILE A 67 -2.33 -3.53 10.81
CA ILE A 67 -3.79 -3.37 10.90
C ILE A 67 -4.36 -3.56 12.30
N GLN A 68 -3.57 -4.04 13.25
CA GLN A 68 -3.98 -4.17 14.64
C GLN A 68 -3.71 -2.91 15.44
N THR A 69 -2.65 -2.19 15.13
CA THR A 69 -2.20 -1.03 15.90
C THR A 69 -2.34 0.30 15.15
N GLY A 70 -2.48 0.26 13.82
CA GLY A 70 -2.47 1.45 12.97
C GLY A 70 -1.10 2.09 12.78
N LYS A 71 -0.05 1.46 13.28
CA LYS A 71 1.33 1.92 13.14
C LYS A 71 1.94 1.46 11.83
N THR A 72 2.95 2.16 11.36
CA THR A 72 3.66 1.81 10.13
C THR A 72 5.11 1.48 10.40
N THR A 73 5.66 0.60 9.56
CA THR A 73 7.07 0.24 9.54
C THR A 73 7.64 0.56 8.16
N PRO A 74 8.71 1.39 8.08
CA PRO A 74 9.33 1.67 6.78
C PRO A 74 9.97 0.41 6.19
N LYS A 75 9.81 0.20 4.89
CA LYS A 75 10.35 -0.96 4.19
C LYS A 75 11.42 -0.59 3.18
N ILE A 76 11.07 0.23 2.19
CA ILE A 76 12.02 0.63 1.15
C ILE A 76 11.81 2.08 0.75
N HIS A 77 12.89 2.74 0.33
CA HIS A 77 12.83 4.05 -0.30
C HIS A 77 12.43 3.87 -1.76
N VAL A 78 11.56 4.75 -2.22
CA VAL A 78 10.95 4.62 -3.54
C VAL A 78 10.93 5.97 -4.24
N ASN A 79 11.45 6.01 -5.46
CA ASN A 79 11.53 7.22 -6.26
C ASN A 79 10.47 7.23 -7.35
N ASN A 80 9.82 8.38 -7.57
CA ASN A 80 8.92 8.63 -8.70
C ASN A 80 7.74 7.68 -8.83
N PHE A 81 7.03 7.41 -7.71
CA PHE A 81 5.87 6.51 -7.72
C PHE A 81 4.67 7.02 -8.47
N LEU A 82 4.56 8.32 -8.68
CA LEU A 82 3.38 8.94 -9.31
C LEU A 82 3.19 8.52 -10.77
N SER A 83 4.22 8.01 -11.42
CA SER A 83 4.18 7.61 -12.83
C SER A 83 4.29 6.11 -13.06
N GLN A 84 4.29 5.29 -12.00
CA GLN A 84 4.53 3.86 -12.10
C GLN A 84 3.37 3.04 -11.57
N LYS A 85 3.09 1.93 -12.25
CA LYS A 85 2.18 0.92 -11.71
C LYS A 85 2.95 0.04 -10.74
N ILE A 86 2.37 -0.17 -9.57
CA ILE A 86 2.98 -0.95 -8.49
C ILE A 86 2.02 -2.06 -8.09
N ILE A 87 2.55 -3.27 -7.97
CA ILE A 87 1.84 -4.42 -7.42
C ILE A 87 2.72 -5.03 -6.35
N ILE A 88 2.14 -5.37 -5.21
CA ILE A 88 2.83 -6.09 -4.14
C ILE A 88 2.24 -7.49 -4.03
N TYR A 89 3.11 -8.49 -4.08
CA TYR A 89 2.68 -9.88 -4.06
C TYR A 89 3.76 -10.77 -3.44
N LYS A 90 3.37 -11.58 -2.48
CA LYS A 90 4.25 -12.52 -1.75
C LYS A 90 5.51 -11.85 -1.19
N GLY A 91 5.35 -10.66 -0.60
CA GLY A 91 6.44 -9.92 0.03
C GLY A 91 7.42 -9.28 -0.94
N SER A 92 7.04 -9.09 -2.20
CA SER A 92 7.85 -8.40 -3.21
C SER A 92 7.05 -7.30 -3.87
N LEU A 93 7.73 -6.22 -4.18
CA LEU A 93 7.17 -5.11 -4.94
C LEU A 93 7.56 -5.28 -6.40
N TYR A 94 6.57 -5.22 -7.27
CA TYR A 94 6.76 -5.23 -8.72
C TYR A 94 6.37 -3.87 -9.26
N SER A 95 7.28 -3.19 -9.93
CA SER A 95 6.99 -1.92 -10.56
C SER A 95 7.18 -2.00 -12.07
N LEU A 96 6.22 -1.43 -12.80
CA LEU A 96 6.33 -1.30 -14.24
C LEU A 96 7.06 0.00 -14.54
N LYS A 97 8.24 -0.12 -15.13
CA LYS A 97 9.09 1.00 -15.54
C LYS A 97 9.22 1.02 -17.05
N LYS A 98 9.65 2.16 -17.58
CA LYS A 98 9.96 2.33 -19.01
C LYS A 98 11.39 2.79 -19.16
N ARG A 99 12.08 2.18 -20.10
CA ARG A 99 13.45 2.54 -20.46
C ARG A 99 13.43 3.19 -21.85
N THR A 100 14.02 4.37 -21.95
CA THR A 100 14.19 5.05 -23.23
C THR A 100 15.42 4.51 -23.94
N GLU A 101 15.24 3.87 -25.10
CA GLU A 101 16.32 3.33 -25.92
C GLU A 101 16.72 4.29 -27.05
N SER A 102 15.78 5.15 -27.45
CA SER A 102 16.02 6.20 -28.44
C SER A 102 15.10 7.37 -28.18
N PHE A 103 15.22 8.46 -28.93
CA PHE A 103 14.34 9.62 -28.77
C PHE A 103 12.86 9.32 -28.97
N THR A 104 12.52 8.22 -29.61
CA THR A 104 11.15 7.90 -30.02
C THR A 104 10.64 6.56 -29.52
N SER A 105 11.48 5.75 -28.84
CA SER A 105 11.05 4.44 -28.37
C SER A 105 11.30 4.26 -26.88
N GLU A 106 10.26 3.78 -26.19
CA GLU A 106 10.32 3.38 -24.79
C GLU A 106 10.04 1.88 -24.70
N ILE A 107 10.87 1.18 -23.92
CA ILE A 107 10.70 -0.25 -23.69
C ILE A 107 10.22 -0.46 -22.25
N PRO A 108 9.03 -1.03 -22.04
CA PRO A 108 8.56 -1.35 -20.71
C PRO A 108 9.36 -2.53 -20.13
N PHE A 109 9.62 -2.48 -18.83
CA PHE A 109 10.21 -3.60 -18.09
C PHE A 109 9.67 -3.64 -16.68
N ILE A 110 9.73 -4.82 -16.04
CA ILE A 110 9.27 -5.02 -14.68
C ILE A 110 10.48 -5.16 -13.77
N GLU A 111 10.52 -4.36 -12.70
CA GLU A 111 11.52 -4.45 -11.66
C GLU A 111 10.91 -5.05 -10.40
N LYS A 112 11.58 -6.04 -9.84
CA LYS A 112 11.17 -6.73 -8.61
C LYS A 112 12.09 -6.31 -7.46
N THR A 113 11.48 -5.91 -6.34
CA THR A 113 12.19 -5.57 -5.11
C THR A 113 11.64 -6.38 -3.95
N ASN A 114 12.51 -7.04 -3.20
CA ASN A 114 12.12 -7.80 -2.01
C ASN A 114 11.86 -6.84 -0.84
N LEU A 115 10.71 -7.00 -0.17
CA LEU A 115 10.29 -6.15 0.96
C LEU A 115 10.67 -6.73 2.33
N LYS A 116 11.22 -7.92 2.37
CA LYS A 116 11.63 -8.55 3.62
C LYS A 116 12.99 -8.07 4.10
#